data_4ac54cc1a7a89c26976a1dbddca46ca8
#
_entry.id   4ac54cc1a7a89c26976a1dbddca46ca8
#
_cell.length_a   1.000
_cell.length_b   1.000
_cell.length_c   1.000
_cell.angle_alpha   90.00
_cell.angle_beta   90.00
_cell.angle_gamma   90.00
#
_symmetry.space_group_name_H-M   'P 1'
#
loop_
_entity.id
_entity.type
_entity.pdbx_description
1 polymer ?
#
loop_
_entity_poly.entity_id
_entity_poly.type
_entity_poly.pdbx_seq_one_letter_code
_entity_poly.pdbx_strand_id
1 'polypeptide(L)'
;PEIATRIAQYELAFRMQTSVPQLMDFSGESKETLESYGTKGADGTYASNCLLARRLAERGVRFIQLYHRGWDHHGGIKNASAGTAKLCDQGTAALIKDLKQRDMLKDTLIIWASEFGRTPMAQGSGRDHHIKGYSMWMAGGGVKGGMTYGATDELGYNAVEDVVSVHDMHATMLHLLGIDHEQLTVRFQGRDFRLTDVHGNVQDRILA
;
A
#
# COMPACT_ATOMS: atom_id res chain seq x y z
N PRO A 1 27.27 -15.43 16.47
CA PRO A 1 26.46 -14.71 15.48
C PRO A 1 25.19 -14.11 16.09
N GLU A 2 24.47 -14.86 16.91
CA GLU A 2 23.16 -14.48 17.49
C GLU A 2 23.24 -13.26 18.42
N ILE A 3 24.25 -13.19 19.27
CA ILE A 3 24.46 -12.06 20.19
C ILE A 3 24.78 -10.78 19.40
N ALA A 4 25.66 -10.86 18.43
CA ALA A 4 26.01 -9.73 17.58
C ALA A 4 24.79 -9.21 16.79
N THR A 5 23.97 -10.12 16.28
CA THR A 5 22.71 -9.75 15.60
C THR A 5 21.74 -9.04 16.55
N ARG A 6 21.61 -9.51 17.80
CA ARG A 6 20.77 -8.84 18.82
C ARG A 6 21.29 -7.47 19.20
N ILE A 7 22.60 -7.32 19.38
CA ILE A 7 23.21 -6.00 19.65
C ILE A 7 22.89 -5.03 18.49
N ALA A 8 23.10 -5.46 17.24
CA ALA A 8 22.79 -4.64 16.07
C ALA A 8 21.30 -4.25 16.00
N GLN A 9 20.40 -5.15 16.38
CA GLN A 9 18.96 -4.86 16.46
C GLN A 9 18.64 -3.80 17.53
N TYR A 10 19.25 -3.89 18.72
CA TYR A 10 19.07 -2.89 19.77
C TYR A 10 19.64 -1.53 19.38
N GLU A 11 20.81 -1.49 18.76
CA GLU A 11 21.39 -0.25 18.25
C GLU A 11 20.51 0.39 17.16
N LEU A 12 19.96 -0.41 16.26
CA LEU A 12 19.01 0.05 15.26
C LEU A 12 17.75 0.62 15.90
N ALA A 13 17.17 -0.10 16.86
CA ALA A 13 15.98 0.36 17.60
C ALA A 13 16.25 1.68 18.34
N PHE A 14 17.41 1.83 18.98
CA PHE A 14 17.82 3.09 19.64
C PHE A 14 17.94 4.24 18.64
N ARG A 15 18.60 4.03 17.50
CA ARG A 15 18.70 5.05 16.43
C ARG A 15 17.32 5.45 15.90
N MET A 16 16.42 4.49 15.73
CA MET A 16 15.04 4.77 15.33
C MET A 16 14.32 5.65 16.36
N GLN A 17 14.42 5.33 17.65
CA GLN A 17 13.80 6.11 18.74
C GLN A 17 14.31 7.55 18.80
N THR A 18 15.59 7.77 18.58
CA THR A 18 16.17 9.13 18.59
C THR A 18 15.79 9.96 17.36
N SER A 19 15.46 9.31 16.23
CA SER A 19 15.03 9.98 14.99
C SER A 19 13.54 10.31 14.94
N VAL A 20 12.70 9.63 15.75
CA VAL A 20 11.24 9.80 15.74
C VAL A 20 10.79 11.24 16.04
N PRO A 21 11.34 11.96 17.06
CA PRO A 21 10.93 13.33 17.31
C PRO A 21 11.11 14.25 16.10
N GLN A 22 12.24 14.14 15.41
CA GLN A 22 12.53 14.93 14.19
C GLN A 22 11.62 14.54 13.03
N LEU A 23 11.28 13.25 12.91
CA LEU A 23 10.36 12.76 11.90
C LEU A 23 8.95 13.32 12.09
N MET A 24 8.50 13.38 13.36
CA MET A 24 7.16 13.87 13.75
C MET A 24 7.06 15.40 13.81
N ASP A 25 8.18 16.11 13.77
CA ASP A 25 8.17 17.57 13.74
C ASP A 25 7.89 18.07 12.31
N PHE A 26 6.68 18.53 12.08
CA PHE A 26 6.23 19.09 10.81
C PHE A 26 6.42 20.63 10.72
N SER A 27 7.08 21.26 11.69
CA SER A 27 7.29 22.72 11.71
C SER A 27 8.10 23.22 10.51
N GLY A 28 8.90 22.34 9.90
CA GLY A 28 9.65 22.64 8.67
C GLY A 28 8.87 22.46 7.37
N GLU A 29 7.63 21.99 7.42
CA GLU A 29 6.79 21.86 6.23
C GLU A 29 6.15 23.21 5.87
N SER A 30 6.04 23.49 4.57
CA SER A 30 5.38 24.72 4.14
C SER A 30 3.87 24.66 4.38
N LYS A 31 3.24 25.83 4.51
CA LYS A 31 1.79 25.92 4.67
C LYS A 31 1.06 25.27 3.49
N GLU A 32 1.56 25.48 2.27
CA GLU A 32 1.01 24.88 1.05
C GLU A 32 1.10 23.35 1.09
N THR A 33 2.18 22.78 1.61
CA THR A 33 2.31 21.32 1.80
C THR A 33 1.26 20.83 2.78
N LEU A 34 1.15 21.42 3.97
CA LEU A 34 0.16 21.03 4.98
C LEU A 34 -1.27 21.12 4.45
N GLU A 35 -1.61 22.20 3.74
CA GLU A 35 -2.92 22.41 3.12
C GLU A 35 -3.19 21.40 2.01
N SER A 36 -2.20 21.06 1.20
CA SER A 36 -2.36 20.07 0.12
C SER A 36 -2.71 18.69 0.66
N TYR A 37 -2.07 18.27 1.75
CA TYR A 37 -2.41 17.01 2.43
C TYR A 37 -3.73 17.09 3.20
N GLY A 38 -4.15 18.27 3.62
CA GLY A 38 -5.34 18.47 4.47
C GLY A 38 -5.08 18.20 5.95
N THR A 39 -3.86 18.48 6.41
CA THR A 39 -3.46 18.33 7.82
C THR A 39 -2.94 19.66 8.38
N LYS A 40 -2.93 19.77 9.71
CA LYS A 40 -2.37 20.92 10.44
C LYS A 40 -1.03 20.61 11.10
N GLY A 41 -0.54 19.39 10.94
CA GLY A 41 0.67 18.90 11.57
C GLY A 41 0.57 17.40 11.87
N ALA A 42 1.34 16.92 12.84
CA ALA A 42 1.31 15.51 13.29
C ALA A 42 0.06 15.25 14.18
N ASP A 43 -1.12 15.37 13.59
CA ASP A 43 -2.42 15.32 14.28
C ASP A 43 -3.05 13.90 14.33
N GLY A 44 -2.34 12.88 13.82
CA GLY A 44 -2.79 11.49 13.82
C GLY A 44 -3.88 11.17 12.81
N THR A 45 -4.28 12.11 11.95
CA THR A 45 -5.20 11.86 10.84
C THR A 45 -4.54 11.00 9.76
N TYR A 46 -5.33 10.37 8.89
CA TYR A 46 -4.80 9.67 7.73
C TYR A 46 -4.00 10.61 6.80
N ALA A 47 -4.44 11.85 6.65
CA ALA A 47 -3.74 12.88 5.91
C ALA A 47 -2.34 13.17 6.48
N SER A 48 -2.25 13.32 7.80
CA SER A 48 -0.99 13.47 8.54
C SER A 48 -0.09 12.23 8.34
N ASN A 49 -0.66 11.03 8.39
CA ASN A 49 0.08 9.80 8.16
C ASN A 49 0.60 9.68 6.72
N CYS A 50 -0.13 10.18 5.71
CA CYS A 50 0.36 10.27 4.34
C CYS A 50 1.59 11.20 4.23
N LEU A 51 1.56 12.36 4.88
CA LEU A 51 2.71 13.26 4.94
C LEU A 51 3.90 12.60 5.67
N LEU A 52 3.63 11.89 6.77
CA LEU A 52 4.64 11.12 7.49
C LEU A 52 5.26 10.03 6.61
N ALA A 53 4.46 9.34 5.78
CA ALA A 53 4.96 8.33 4.84
C ALA A 53 5.94 8.93 3.83
N ARG A 54 5.66 10.11 3.28
CA ARG A 54 6.61 10.82 2.41
C ARG A 54 7.92 11.13 3.15
N ARG A 55 7.84 11.63 4.39
CA ARG A 55 9.03 11.94 5.22
C ARG A 55 9.84 10.68 5.56
N LEU A 56 9.18 9.54 5.76
CA LEU A 56 9.83 8.25 5.95
C LEU A 56 10.56 7.80 4.67
N ALA A 57 9.91 7.93 3.51
CA ALA A 57 10.51 7.60 2.23
C ALA A 57 11.75 8.46 1.93
N GLU A 58 11.71 9.77 2.22
CA GLU A 58 12.87 10.67 2.12
C GLU A 58 14.06 10.23 2.98
N ARG A 59 13.80 9.52 4.09
CA ARG A 59 14.83 8.97 4.98
C ARG A 59 15.26 7.55 4.62
N GLY A 60 14.82 7.04 3.47
CA GLY A 60 15.20 5.72 2.96
C GLY A 60 14.48 4.56 3.66
N VAL A 61 13.36 4.77 4.32
CA VAL A 61 12.53 3.68 4.84
C VAL A 61 11.90 2.96 3.66
N ARG A 62 12.26 1.70 3.47
CA ARG A 62 11.93 0.93 2.27
C ARG A 62 10.52 0.35 2.25
N PHE A 63 9.92 0.12 3.42
CA PHE A 63 8.59 -0.45 3.54
C PHE A 63 7.75 0.34 4.53
N ILE A 64 6.65 0.92 4.05
CA ILE A 64 5.78 1.80 4.82
C ILE A 64 4.34 1.31 4.63
N GLN A 65 3.64 1.04 5.72
CA GLN A 65 2.23 0.68 5.70
C GLN A 65 1.38 1.75 6.35
N LEU A 66 0.35 2.20 5.63
CA LEU A 66 -0.69 3.07 6.14
C LEU A 66 -2.00 2.29 6.25
N TYR A 67 -2.61 2.34 7.42
CA TYR A 67 -3.90 1.69 7.65
C TYR A 67 -5.01 2.74 7.77
N HIS A 68 -6.10 2.51 7.06
CA HIS A 68 -7.32 3.29 7.20
C HIS A 68 -8.48 2.36 7.47
N ARG A 69 -9.09 2.49 8.64
CA ARG A 69 -10.21 1.66 9.10
C ARG A 69 -11.55 2.17 8.59
N GLY A 70 -12.59 1.35 8.74
CA GLY A 70 -13.97 1.75 8.55
C GLY A 70 -14.52 1.51 7.15
N TRP A 71 -13.95 0.54 6.40
CA TRP A 71 -14.42 0.16 5.07
C TRP A 71 -15.39 -1.04 5.05
N ASP A 72 -15.65 -1.64 6.22
CA ASP A 72 -16.51 -2.81 6.39
C ASP A 72 -18.01 -2.42 6.46
N HIS A 73 -18.55 -2.02 5.31
CA HIS A 73 -19.89 -1.45 5.21
C HIS A 73 -20.98 -2.51 4.96
N HIS A 74 -21.41 -3.21 6.00
CA HIS A 74 -22.55 -4.13 5.97
C HIS A 74 -23.90 -3.41 6.01
N GLY A 75 -23.91 -2.10 6.20
CA GLY A 75 -25.11 -1.25 6.18
C GLY A 75 -24.81 0.18 5.76
N GLY A 76 -25.79 0.86 5.16
CA GLY A 76 -25.69 2.27 4.79
C GLY A 76 -24.53 2.60 3.82
N ILE A 77 -24.14 1.69 2.95
CA ILE A 77 -22.90 1.75 2.16
C ILE A 77 -22.75 3.07 1.38
N LYS A 78 -23.84 3.62 0.84
CA LYS A 78 -23.79 4.84 0.02
C LYS A 78 -23.17 6.03 0.78
N ASN A 79 -23.64 6.29 2.00
CA ASN A 79 -23.14 7.41 2.80
C ASN A 79 -21.86 7.04 3.54
N ALA A 80 -21.75 5.81 4.02
CA ALA A 80 -20.58 5.34 4.75
C ALA A 80 -19.32 5.33 3.86
N SER A 81 -19.40 4.77 2.64
CA SER A 81 -18.27 4.79 1.71
C SER A 81 -17.84 6.20 1.31
N ALA A 82 -18.79 7.09 1.03
CA ALA A 82 -18.49 8.48 0.73
C ALA A 82 -17.78 9.19 1.89
N GLY A 83 -18.25 8.94 3.13
CA GLY A 83 -17.62 9.47 4.34
C GLY A 83 -16.19 8.97 4.54
N THR A 84 -15.99 7.65 4.39
CA THR A 84 -14.68 7.02 4.56
C THR A 84 -13.72 7.47 3.45
N ALA A 85 -14.15 7.50 2.19
CA ALA A 85 -13.35 7.99 1.07
C ALA A 85 -12.86 9.43 1.28
N LYS A 86 -13.76 10.32 1.74
CA LYS A 86 -13.42 11.71 2.02
C LYS A 86 -12.29 11.88 3.03
N LEU A 87 -12.10 10.92 3.95
CA LEU A 87 -11.04 10.97 4.95
C LEU A 87 -9.65 10.61 4.37
N CYS A 88 -9.60 9.86 3.26
CA CYS A 88 -8.35 9.40 2.67
C CYS A 88 -8.00 10.01 1.31
N ASP A 89 -8.96 10.45 0.52
CA ASP A 89 -8.73 10.89 -0.86
C ASP A 89 -7.71 12.02 -0.96
N GLN A 90 -7.88 13.06 -0.16
CA GLN A 90 -7.01 14.25 -0.21
C GLN A 90 -5.56 13.88 0.16
N GLY A 91 -5.35 13.18 1.28
CA GLY A 91 -4.03 12.81 1.75
C GLY A 91 -3.31 11.88 0.77
N THR A 92 -4.05 10.90 0.21
CA THR A 92 -3.51 9.98 -0.81
C THR A 92 -3.12 10.71 -2.10
N ALA A 93 -3.98 11.57 -2.60
CA ALA A 93 -3.70 12.38 -3.80
C ALA A 93 -2.51 13.32 -3.59
N ALA A 94 -2.40 13.93 -2.41
CA ALA A 94 -1.28 14.78 -2.05
C ALA A 94 0.03 13.99 -1.99
N LEU A 95 0.03 12.80 -1.40
CA LEU A 95 1.21 11.93 -1.34
C LEU A 95 1.76 11.61 -2.73
N ILE A 96 0.89 11.22 -3.67
CA ILE A 96 1.31 10.91 -5.04
C ILE A 96 1.88 12.15 -5.73
N LYS A 97 1.22 13.29 -5.59
CA LYS A 97 1.67 14.56 -6.19
C LYS A 97 3.00 15.02 -5.61
N ASP A 98 3.15 14.96 -4.30
CA ASP A 98 4.36 15.40 -3.60
C ASP A 98 5.55 14.50 -3.95
N LEU A 99 5.39 13.17 -3.96
CA LEU A 99 6.42 12.26 -4.42
C LEU A 99 6.80 12.50 -5.88
N LYS A 100 5.82 12.81 -6.74
CA LYS A 100 6.09 13.13 -8.14
C LYS A 100 6.88 14.44 -8.28
N GLN A 101 6.52 15.50 -7.54
CA GLN A 101 7.20 16.79 -7.55
C GLN A 101 8.65 16.69 -7.04
N ARG A 102 8.91 15.75 -6.13
CA ARG A 102 10.25 15.49 -5.55
C ARG A 102 11.08 14.51 -6.36
N ASP A 103 10.60 14.08 -7.53
CA ASP A 103 11.23 13.05 -8.37
C ASP A 103 11.42 11.70 -7.66
N MET A 104 10.61 11.42 -6.63
CA MET A 104 10.67 10.20 -5.82
C MET A 104 9.67 9.14 -6.30
N LEU A 105 8.62 9.51 -7.03
CA LEU A 105 7.56 8.56 -7.42
C LEU A 105 8.07 7.44 -8.33
N LYS A 106 9.09 7.70 -9.13
CA LYS A 106 9.70 6.70 -10.02
C LYS A 106 10.37 5.54 -9.23
N ASP A 107 10.87 5.85 -8.02
CA ASP A 107 11.55 4.90 -7.14
C ASP A 107 10.67 4.46 -5.94
N THR A 108 9.41 4.88 -5.92
CA THR A 108 8.47 4.57 -4.85
C THR A 108 7.21 3.94 -5.41
N LEU A 109 7.00 2.65 -5.13
CA LEU A 109 5.77 1.96 -5.47
C LEU A 109 4.72 2.24 -4.41
N ILE A 110 3.60 2.83 -4.81
CA ILE A 110 2.41 3.02 -3.97
C ILE A 110 1.37 1.98 -4.37
N ILE A 111 0.84 1.27 -3.39
CA ILE A 111 -0.22 0.28 -3.57
C ILE A 111 -1.37 0.65 -2.64
N TRP A 112 -2.56 0.75 -3.20
CA TRP A 112 -3.80 0.88 -2.46
C TRP A 112 -4.62 -0.38 -2.64
N ALA A 113 -4.86 -1.09 -1.57
CA ALA A 113 -5.50 -2.39 -1.59
C ALA A 113 -6.33 -2.62 -0.34
N SER A 114 -7.16 -3.64 -0.39
CA SER A 114 -7.88 -4.22 0.74
C SER A 114 -7.61 -5.74 0.76
N GLU A 115 -8.01 -6.41 1.81
CA GLU A 115 -7.86 -7.86 1.99
C GLU A 115 -8.74 -8.67 1.03
N PHE A 116 -9.89 -8.11 0.64
CA PHE A 116 -10.85 -8.64 -0.35
C PHE A 116 -11.78 -7.53 -0.85
N GLY A 117 -12.67 -7.85 -1.77
CA GLY A 117 -13.68 -6.95 -2.31
C GLY A 117 -15.01 -7.01 -1.58
N ARG A 118 -16.03 -6.44 -2.21
CA ARG A 118 -17.42 -6.45 -1.75
C ARG A 118 -18.32 -7.05 -2.82
N THR A 119 -19.32 -7.83 -2.39
CA THR A 119 -20.27 -8.43 -3.32
C THR A 119 -21.00 -7.38 -4.15
N PRO A 120 -21.25 -7.61 -5.45
CA PRO A 120 -22.11 -6.73 -6.25
C PRO A 120 -23.59 -6.79 -5.77
N MET A 121 -23.99 -7.88 -5.12
CA MET A 121 -25.33 -8.02 -4.54
C MET A 121 -25.43 -7.32 -3.19
N ALA A 122 -26.62 -6.85 -2.88
CA ALA A 122 -26.90 -6.19 -1.61
C ALA A 122 -26.95 -7.20 -0.44
N GLN A 123 -26.39 -6.78 0.69
CA GLN A 123 -26.66 -7.35 2.01
C GLN A 123 -27.35 -6.27 2.85
N GLY A 124 -28.66 -6.32 2.91
CA GLY A 124 -29.45 -5.22 3.46
C GLY A 124 -29.19 -3.91 2.70
N SER A 125 -28.70 -2.88 3.39
CA SER A 125 -28.28 -1.61 2.79
C SER A 125 -26.76 -1.51 2.57
N GLY A 126 -26.04 -2.60 2.74
CA GLY A 126 -24.58 -2.72 2.57
C GLY A 126 -24.18 -3.76 1.54
N ARG A 127 -22.96 -4.27 1.71
CA ARG A 127 -22.35 -5.32 0.89
C ARG A 127 -21.62 -6.32 1.77
N ASP A 128 -21.61 -7.59 1.35
CA ASP A 128 -20.85 -8.64 2.03
C ASP A 128 -19.42 -8.72 1.50
N HIS A 129 -18.59 -9.49 2.18
CA HIS A 129 -17.22 -9.82 1.79
C HIS A 129 -17.20 -10.63 0.50
N HIS A 130 -16.23 -10.38 -0.37
CA HIS A 130 -16.13 -11.04 -1.66
C HIS A 130 -14.69 -11.31 -2.07
N ILE A 131 -14.38 -12.59 -2.29
CA ILE A 131 -13.01 -13.04 -2.61
C ILE A 131 -12.78 -13.31 -4.09
N LYS A 132 -13.82 -13.30 -4.94
CA LYS A 132 -13.70 -13.71 -6.34
C LYS A 132 -13.33 -12.59 -7.32
N GLY A 133 -13.31 -11.38 -6.84
CA GLY A 133 -12.90 -10.21 -7.63
C GLY A 133 -12.96 -8.94 -6.81
N TYR A 134 -11.93 -8.11 -6.94
CA TYR A 134 -11.89 -6.76 -6.39
C TYR A 134 -10.86 -5.92 -7.14
N SER A 135 -10.92 -4.62 -6.96
CA SER A 135 -10.00 -3.69 -7.59
C SER A 135 -8.99 -3.15 -6.60
N MET A 136 -7.76 -3.01 -7.03
CA MET A 136 -6.70 -2.26 -6.36
C MET A 136 -6.07 -1.30 -7.35
N TRP A 137 -5.26 -0.37 -6.90
CA TRP A 137 -4.47 0.45 -7.81
C TRP A 137 -3.02 0.58 -7.33
N MET A 138 -2.15 0.85 -8.28
CA MET A 138 -0.73 1.10 -8.06
C MET A 138 -0.28 2.37 -8.76
N ALA A 139 0.74 3.03 -8.21
CA ALA A 139 1.36 4.19 -8.82
C ALA A 139 2.86 4.23 -8.54
N GLY A 140 3.65 4.64 -9.52
CA GLY A 140 5.09 4.79 -9.40
C GLY A 140 5.86 3.47 -9.41
N GLY A 141 7.12 3.49 -9.00
CA GLY A 141 7.96 2.30 -8.79
C GLY A 141 8.07 1.36 -9.99
N GLY A 142 8.06 1.86 -11.23
CA GLY A 142 8.18 1.03 -12.43
C GLY A 142 6.85 0.46 -12.96
N VAL A 143 5.70 0.94 -12.46
CA VAL A 143 4.38 0.53 -12.99
C VAL A 143 3.92 1.48 -14.09
N LYS A 144 3.34 0.94 -15.17
CA LYS A 144 2.69 1.74 -16.21
C LYS A 144 1.48 2.49 -15.62
N GLY A 145 1.49 3.82 -15.76
CA GLY A 145 0.36 4.65 -15.36
C GLY A 145 -0.72 4.77 -16.45
N GLY A 146 -1.95 5.14 -16.02
CA GLY A 146 -3.04 5.49 -16.93
C GLY A 146 -3.69 4.29 -17.63
N MET A 147 -3.55 3.08 -17.10
CA MET A 147 -4.17 1.87 -17.66
C MET A 147 -5.06 1.17 -16.63
N THR A 148 -5.98 0.38 -17.13
CA THR A 148 -6.70 -0.64 -16.37
C THR A 148 -6.23 -2.01 -16.86
N TYR A 149 -6.00 -2.93 -15.94
CA TYR A 149 -5.57 -4.29 -16.21
C TYR A 149 -6.51 -5.30 -15.56
N GLY A 150 -7.02 -6.21 -16.36
CA GLY A 150 -8.03 -7.17 -15.95
C GLY A 150 -9.46 -6.62 -15.93
N ALA A 151 -10.42 -7.53 -15.96
CA ALA A 151 -11.84 -7.19 -15.87
C ALA A 151 -12.62 -8.25 -15.10
N THR A 152 -13.77 -7.85 -14.57
CA THR A 152 -14.78 -8.73 -14.02
C THR A 152 -15.82 -9.10 -15.09
N ASP A 153 -16.64 -10.12 -14.79
CA ASP A 153 -17.86 -10.41 -15.54
C ASP A 153 -18.85 -9.22 -15.49
N GLU A 154 -19.91 -9.29 -16.29
CA GLU A 154 -20.92 -8.21 -16.39
C GLU A 154 -21.58 -7.85 -15.06
N LEU A 155 -21.63 -8.79 -14.12
CA LEU A 155 -22.21 -8.58 -12.80
C LEU A 155 -21.20 -8.05 -11.77
N GLY A 156 -19.91 -8.01 -12.13
CA GLY A 156 -18.84 -7.66 -11.20
C GLY A 156 -18.57 -8.73 -10.13
N TYR A 157 -18.95 -9.99 -10.42
CA TYR A 157 -18.88 -11.07 -9.44
C TYR A 157 -17.58 -11.88 -9.54
N ASN A 158 -17.15 -12.27 -10.73
CA ASN A 158 -15.90 -13.00 -10.91
C ASN A 158 -14.90 -12.17 -11.70
N ALA A 159 -13.62 -12.24 -11.35
CA ALA A 159 -12.55 -11.80 -12.24
C ALA A 159 -12.45 -12.81 -13.41
N VAL A 160 -12.50 -12.33 -14.66
CA VAL A 160 -12.58 -13.18 -15.85
C VAL A 160 -11.57 -12.86 -16.94
N GLU A 161 -11.00 -11.66 -16.94
CA GLU A 161 -10.00 -11.22 -17.90
C GLU A 161 -8.72 -10.80 -17.18
N ASP A 162 -7.57 -11.23 -17.68
CA ASP A 162 -6.24 -10.93 -17.10
C ASP A 162 -6.24 -11.04 -15.56
N VAL A 163 -6.71 -12.17 -15.07
CA VAL A 163 -6.93 -12.39 -13.62
C VAL A 163 -5.58 -12.40 -12.89
N VAL A 164 -5.46 -11.55 -11.87
CA VAL A 164 -4.28 -11.46 -11.02
C VAL A 164 -4.60 -12.07 -9.67
N SER A 165 -3.91 -13.13 -9.30
CA SER A 165 -4.01 -13.71 -7.96
C SER A 165 -3.21 -12.90 -6.95
N VAL A 166 -3.46 -13.13 -5.65
CA VAL A 166 -2.66 -12.53 -4.58
C VAL A 166 -1.17 -12.91 -4.70
N HIS A 167 -0.88 -14.13 -5.16
CA HIS A 167 0.49 -14.60 -5.38
C HIS A 167 1.16 -13.87 -6.56
N ASP A 168 0.43 -13.63 -7.65
CA ASP A 168 0.92 -12.89 -8.82
C ASP A 168 1.22 -11.43 -8.44
N MET A 169 0.35 -10.83 -7.64
CA MET A 169 0.56 -9.50 -7.10
C MET A 169 1.84 -9.42 -6.27
N HIS A 170 2.07 -10.36 -5.34
CA HIS A 170 3.28 -10.39 -4.54
C HIS A 170 4.54 -10.70 -5.37
N ALA A 171 4.45 -11.59 -6.37
CA ALA A 171 5.55 -11.84 -7.30
C ALA A 171 5.93 -10.57 -8.06
N THR A 172 4.93 -9.81 -8.54
CA THR A 172 5.14 -8.54 -9.24
C THR A 172 5.74 -7.47 -8.32
N MET A 173 5.27 -7.36 -7.08
CA MET A 173 5.85 -6.44 -6.09
C MET A 173 7.31 -6.77 -5.80
N LEU A 174 7.65 -8.05 -5.60
CA LEU A 174 9.02 -8.49 -5.35
C LEU A 174 9.90 -8.21 -6.57
N HIS A 175 9.43 -8.46 -7.78
CA HIS A 175 10.12 -8.13 -9.03
C HIS A 175 10.44 -6.63 -9.11
N LEU A 176 9.47 -5.75 -8.83
CA LEU A 176 9.67 -4.29 -8.81
C LEU A 176 10.68 -3.84 -7.73
N LEU A 177 10.83 -4.61 -6.65
CA LEU A 177 11.87 -4.40 -5.63
C LEU A 177 13.23 -5.00 -6.01
N GLY A 178 13.36 -5.61 -7.21
CA GLY A 178 14.58 -6.27 -7.66
C GLY A 178 14.82 -7.63 -7.00
N ILE A 179 13.79 -8.25 -6.46
CA ILE A 179 13.86 -9.53 -5.75
C ILE A 179 13.21 -10.61 -6.61
N ASP A 180 13.97 -11.67 -6.89
CA ASP A 180 13.43 -12.88 -7.48
C ASP A 180 12.61 -13.65 -6.43
N HIS A 181 11.30 -13.70 -6.61
CA HIS A 181 10.38 -14.33 -5.66
C HIS A 181 10.54 -15.86 -5.58
N GLU A 182 11.13 -16.49 -6.60
CA GLU A 182 11.38 -17.93 -6.62
C GLU A 182 12.64 -18.30 -5.81
N GLN A 183 13.61 -17.38 -5.75
CA GLN A 183 14.84 -17.55 -4.97
C GLN A 183 14.70 -17.05 -3.53
N LEU A 184 13.71 -16.19 -3.25
CA LEU A 184 13.43 -15.71 -1.90
C LEU A 184 12.73 -16.78 -1.08
N THR A 185 13.51 -17.60 -0.38
CA THR A 185 13.00 -18.71 0.43
C THR A 185 13.28 -18.52 1.91
N VAL A 186 12.39 -19.07 2.73
CA VAL A 186 12.54 -19.19 4.19
C VAL A 186 12.57 -20.67 4.54
N ARG A 187 13.66 -21.13 5.18
CA ARG A 187 13.76 -22.53 5.62
C ARG A 187 12.98 -22.74 6.89
N PHE A 188 12.00 -23.64 6.84
CA PHE A 188 11.20 -24.04 7.97
C PHE A 188 10.99 -25.56 7.97
N GLN A 189 11.25 -26.21 9.10
CA GLN A 189 11.13 -27.68 9.27
C GLN A 189 11.80 -28.51 8.14
N GLY A 190 12.97 -28.07 7.68
CA GLY A 190 13.75 -28.78 6.67
C GLY A 190 13.33 -28.53 5.21
N ARG A 191 12.28 -27.76 4.97
CA ARG A 191 11.82 -27.35 3.62
C ARG A 191 12.06 -25.86 3.41
N ASP A 192 12.40 -25.48 2.19
CA ASP A 192 12.48 -24.10 1.77
C ASP A 192 11.11 -23.65 1.18
N PHE A 193 10.53 -22.62 1.81
CA PHE A 193 9.24 -22.04 1.41
C PHE A 193 9.46 -20.71 0.73
N ARG A 194 8.84 -20.50 -0.42
CA ARG A 194 8.72 -19.19 -1.06
C ARG A 194 7.57 -18.41 -0.42
N LEU A 195 7.63 -17.08 -0.43
CA LEU A 195 6.51 -16.24 0.01
C LEU A 195 5.29 -16.36 -0.91
N THR A 196 5.52 -16.71 -2.17
CA THR A 196 4.48 -16.96 -3.19
C THR A 196 4.09 -18.44 -3.28
N ASP A 197 4.58 -19.29 -2.39
CA ASP A 197 4.41 -20.75 -2.39
C ASP A 197 4.82 -21.35 -3.75
N VAL A 198 4.00 -22.17 -4.36
CA VAL A 198 4.23 -22.77 -5.69
C VAL A 198 3.63 -21.93 -6.83
N HIS A 199 3.07 -20.78 -6.50
CA HIS A 199 2.37 -19.87 -7.39
C HIS A 199 3.16 -18.59 -7.63
N GLY A 200 2.55 -17.64 -8.30
CA GLY A 200 3.07 -16.29 -8.55
C GLY A 200 3.69 -16.16 -9.93
N ASN A 201 3.06 -15.35 -10.75
CA ASN A 201 3.56 -14.93 -12.04
C ASN A 201 3.72 -13.41 -12.03
N VAL A 202 4.90 -12.93 -12.42
CA VAL A 202 5.11 -11.50 -12.61
C VAL A 202 4.20 -10.99 -13.73
N GLN A 203 3.50 -9.91 -13.49
CA GLN A 203 2.56 -9.32 -14.43
C GLN A 203 3.27 -8.31 -15.34
N ASP A 204 4.03 -8.79 -16.31
CA ASP A 204 4.89 -7.95 -17.18
C ASP A 204 4.14 -6.86 -17.93
N ARG A 205 2.86 -7.08 -18.26
CA ARG A 205 2.03 -6.13 -19.00
C ARG A 205 1.77 -4.82 -18.26
N ILE A 206 1.89 -4.82 -16.95
CA ILE A 206 1.73 -3.61 -16.12
C ILE A 206 3.07 -2.93 -15.78
N LEU A 207 4.20 -3.49 -16.18
CA LEU A 207 5.53 -2.92 -15.95
C LEU A 207 5.88 -1.89 -17.03
N ALA A 208 6.56 -0.80 -16.64
CA ALA A 208 6.95 0.32 -17.50
C ALA A 208 8.19 -0.01 -18.35
#